data_9e183ca38f4bf719fd9f99dea90525d4
#
_entry.id   9e183ca38f4bf719fd9f99dea90525d4
#
_cell.length_a   1.000
_cell.length_b   1.000
_cell.length_c   1.000
_cell.angle_alpha   90.00
_cell.angle_beta   90.00
_cell.angle_gamma   90.00
#
_symmetry.space_group_name_H-M   'P 1'
#
loop_
_entity.id
_entity.type
_entity.pdbx_description
1 polymer ?
#
loop_
_entity_poly.entity_id
_entity_poly.type
_entity_poly.pdbx_seq_one_letter_code
_entity_poly.pdbx_strand_id
1 'polypeptide(L)'
;PEIKEYIIATEAGILHELERNCPDVIFYPVPPEVSEGGVGCSCNECEYMKMNTLKKIYNALKFGWPTVEVAPEIAKKAVKPIEKMLSLS
;
A
#
# COMPACT_ATOMS: atom_id res chain seq x y z
N PRO A 1 -1.41 -20.15 -19.63
CA PRO A 1 -2.46 -20.31 -18.63
C PRO A 1 -2.77 -18.96 -17.98
N GLU A 2 -4.02 -18.64 -17.89
CA GLU A 2 -4.48 -17.42 -17.23
C GLU A 2 -4.37 -17.59 -15.72
N ILE A 3 -3.58 -16.76 -15.08
CA ILE A 3 -3.40 -16.81 -13.62
C ILE A 3 -4.66 -16.20 -12.99
N LYS A 4 -5.33 -16.97 -12.12
CA LYS A 4 -6.58 -16.57 -11.46
C LYS A 4 -6.46 -16.41 -9.95
N GLU A 5 -5.30 -16.71 -9.39
CA GLU A 5 -5.06 -16.67 -7.95
C GLU A 5 -3.73 -15.97 -7.66
N TYR A 6 -3.74 -15.03 -6.71
CA TYR A 6 -2.55 -14.30 -6.27
C TYR A 6 -2.45 -14.25 -4.76
N ILE A 7 -1.23 -14.38 -4.25
CA ILE A 7 -0.92 -14.11 -2.85
C ILE A 7 -0.42 -12.67 -2.75
N ILE A 8 -1.05 -11.87 -1.90
CA ILE A 8 -0.76 -10.45 -1.74
C ILE A 8 -0.03 -10.23 -0.42
N ALA A 9 1.24 -9.84 -0.50
CA ALA A 9 2.13 -9.59 0.63
C ALA A 9 2.31 -8.09 0.88
N THR A 10 1.22 -7.37 1.07
CA THR A 10 1.22 -5.94 1.34
C THR A 10 0.09 -5.58 2.30
N GLU A 11 -0.14 -4.31 2.54
CA GLU A 11 -1.23 -3.82 3.39
C GLU A 11 -2.60 -4.32 2.86
N ALA A 12 -3.37 -4.94 3.75
CA ALA A 12 -4.60 -5.66 3.38
C ALA A 12 -5.70 -4.76 2.79
N GLY A 13 -5.65 -3.46 3.03
CA GLY A 13 -6.62 -2.50 2.47
C GLY A 13 -6.64 -2.43 0.94
N ILE A 14 -5.54 -2.83 0.28
CA ILE A 14 -5.48 -2.87 -1.19
C ILE A 14 -6.37 -3.98 -1.80
N LEU A 15 -6.68 -5.03 -1.03
CA LEU A 15 -7.46 -6.17 -1.53
C LEU A 15 -8.82 -5.72 -2.06
N HIS A 16 -9.48 -4.80 -1.39
CA HIS A 16 -10.76 -4.25 -1.83
C HIS A 16 -10.70 -3.65 -3.24
N GLU A 17 -9.64 -2.90 -3.56
CA GLU A 17 -9.47 -2.32 -4.89
C GLU A 17 -9.08 -3.36 -5.93
N LEU A 18 -8.29 -4.36 -5.56
CA LEU A 18 -7.92 -5.47 -6.45
C LEU A 18 -9.14 -6.31 -6.83
N GLU A 19 -9.95 -6.71 -5.86
CA GLU A 19 -11.19 -7.47 -6.07
C GLU A 19 -12.20 -6.70 -6.92
N ARG A 20 -12.34 -5.40 -6.68
CA ARG A 20 -13.23 -4.53 -7.44
C ARG A 20 -12.82 -4.40 -8.91
N ASN A 21 -11.52 -4.32 -9.19
CA ASN A 21 -11.01 -4.14 -10.54
C ASN A 21 -10.78 -5.46 -11.30
N CYS A 22 -10.64 -6.56 -10.58
CA CYS A 22 -10.39 -7.89 -11.13
C CYS A 22 -11.33 -8.93 -10.50
N PRO A 23 -12.65 -8.90 -10.81
CA PRO A 23 -13.64 -9.75 -10.15
C PRO A 23 -13.47 -11.25 -10.43
N ASP A 24 -12.79 -11.61 -11.49
CA ASP A 24 -12.54 -13.00 -11.89
C ASP A 24 -11.24 -13.58 -11.28
N VAL A 25 -10.58 -12.81 -10.42
CA VAL A 25 -9.30 -13.16 -9.80
C VAL A 25 -9.47 -13.28 -8.28
N ILE A 26 -8.87 -14.31 -7.70
CA ILE A 26 -8.88 -14.52 -6.24
C ILE A 26 -7.58 -13.98 -5.64
N PHE A 27 -7.71 -13.17 -4.61
CA PHE A 27 -6.57 -12.59 -3.90
C PHE A 27 -6.53 -13.12 -2.46
N TYR A 28 -5.37 -13.64 -2.07
CA TYR A 28 -5.12 -14.16 -0.73
C TYR A 28 -4.14 -13.24 0.01
N PRO A 29 -4.53 -12.65 1.14
CA PRO A 29 -3.56 -11.93 1.96
C PRO A 29 -2.58 -12.91 2.61
N VAL A 30 -1.32 -12.54 2.70
CA VAL A 30 -0.35 -13.30 3.50
C VAL A 30 -0.81 -13.26 4.96
N PRO A 31 -0.94 -14.41 5.64
CA PRO A 31 -1.32 -14.42 7.05
C PRO A 31 -0.26 -13.69 7.90
N PRO A 32 -0.68 -12.96 8.95
CA PRO A 32 0.24 -12.30 9.84
C PRO A 32 1.13 -13.35 10.54
N GLU A 33 2.44 -13.08 10.63
CA GLU A 33 3.33 -13.90 11.42
C GLU A 33 2.97 -13.77 12.90
N VAL A 34 2.56 -14.89 13.50
CA VAL A 34 2.37 -14.99 14.95
C VAL A 34 3.72 -15.28 15.55
N SER A 35 4.46 -14.26 15.97
CA SER A 35 5.67 -14.46 16.77
C SER A 35 5.28 -15.01 18.15
N GLU A 36 5.89 -16.10 18.57
CA GLU A 36 5.82 -16.59 19.94
C GLU A 36 6.44 -15.55 20.87
N GLY A 37 5.64 -14.67 21.44
CA GLY A 37 6.12 -13.58 22.30
C GLY A 37 5.25 -12.35 22.32
N GLY A 38 4.16 -12.32 21.58
CA GLY A 38 3.12 -11.27 21.73
C GLY A 38 3.43 -9.89 21.17
N VAL A 39 4.54 -9.71 20.47
CA VAL A 39 4.83 -8.49 19.71
C VAL A 39 4.79 -8.84 18.22
N GLY A 40 3.65 -9.36 17.79
CA GLY A 40 3.39 -9.61 16.38
C GLY A 40 3.14 -8.30 15.67
N CYS A 41 4.06 -7.86 14.82
CA CYS A 41 3.70 -6.94 13.77
C CYS A 41 2.72 -7.70 12.87
N SER A 42 1.45 -7.31 12.89
CA SER A 42 0.48 -7.74 11.90
C SER A 42 0.91 -7.11 10.59
N CYS A 43 1.78 -7.80 9.84
CA CYS A 43 2.43 -7.26 8.64
C CYS A 43 1.45 -6.90 7.52
N ASN A 44 0.15 -7.18 7.71
CA ASN A 44 -0.91 -6.88 6.74
C ASN A 44 -1.65 -5.59 7.02
N GLU A 45 -1.40 -4.92 8.14
CA GLU A 45 -2.02 -3.65 8.48
C GLU A 45 -0.99 -2.62 8.91
N CYS A 46 -0.92 -1.52 8.18
CA CYS A 46 -0.02 -0.43 8.50
C CYS A 46 -0.75 0.60 9.38
N GLU A 47 -0.32 0.73 10.63
CA GLU A 47 -0.89 1.71 11.56
C GLU A 47 -0.80 3.14 11.02
N TYR A 48 0.29 3.47 10.34
CA TYR A 48 0.49 4.79 9.76
C TYR A 48 -0.50 5.08 8.61
N MET A 49 -0.82 4.10 7.78
CA MET A 49 -1.85 4.25 6.75
C MET A 49 -3.24 4.43 7.37
N LYS A 50 -3.53 3.75 8.49
CA LYS A 50 -4.80 3.89 9.22
C LYS A 50 -4.97 5.26 9.89
N MET A 51 -3.89 6.03 10.05
CA MET A 51 -3.96 7.41 10.55
C MET A 51 -4.52 8.40 9.52
N ASN A 52 -4.57 8.03 8.25
CA ASN A 52 -5.16 8.85 7.20
C ASN A 52 -6.69 8.82 7.28
N THR A 53 -7.29 9.98 7.14
CA THR A 53 -8.75 10.15 7.10
C THR A 53 -9.14 10.98 5.90
N LEU A 54 -10.39 10.85 5.43
CA LEU A 54 -10.91 11.66 4.33
C LEU A 54 -10.78 13.16 4.62
N LYS A 55 -10.99 13.58 5.86
CA LYS A 55 -10.82 14.98 6.29
C LYS A 55 -9.37 15.45 6.17
N LYS A 56 -8.41 14.61 6.55
CA LYS A 56 -6.97 14.93 6.41
C LYS A 56 -6.58 15.05 4.93
N ILE A 57 -7.06 14.13 4.09
CA ILE A 57 -6.81 14.16 2.65
C ILE A 57 -7.43 15.42 2.03
N TYR A 58 -8.68 15.74 2.36
CA TYR A 58 -9.34 16.97 1.89
C TYR A 58 -8.56 18.22 2.29
N ASN A 59 -8.12 18.31 3.55
CA ASN A 59 -7.36 19.46 4.04
C ASN A 59 -6.00 19.58 3.34
N ALA A 60 -5.30 18.46 3.13
CA ALA A 60 -4.02 18.46 2.42
C ALA A 60 -4.18 18.96 0.98
N LEU A 61 -5.21 18.53 0.27
CA LEU A 61 -5.49 18.97 -1.10
C LEU A 61 -5.93 20.44 -1.15
N LYS A 62 -6.77 20.86 -0.19
CA LYS A 62 -7.31 22.24 -0.18
C LYS A 62 -6.28 23.28 0.24
N PHE A 63 -5.45 22.97 1.22
CA PHE A 63 -4.53 23.93 1.84
C PHE A 63 -3.07 23.67 1.48
N GLY A 64 -2.74 22.57 0.78
CA GLY A 64 -1.37 22.15 0.49
C GLY A 64 -0.54 21.86 1.73
N TRP A 65 -1.17 21.42 2.83
CA TRP A 65 -0.52 21.20 4.11
C TRP A 65 -1.12 19.97 4.84
N PRO A 66 -0.32 19.21 5.59
CA PRO A 66 1.14 19.30 5.74
C PRO A 66 1.91 18.82 4.50
N THR A 67 3.09 19.38 4.29
CA THR A 67 4.03 18.94 3.25
C THR A 67 5.07 18.01 3.86
N VAL A 68 5.52 17.03 3.08
CA VAL A 68 6.64 16.16 3.44
C VAL A 68 7.79 16.43 2.50
N GLU A 69 8.93 16.81 3.07
CA GLU A 69 10.16 17.01 2.32
C GLU A 69 11.01 15.75 2.37
N VAL A 70 11.44 15.30 1.21
CA VAL A 70 12.34 14.16 1.05
C VAL A 70 13.68 14.68 0.54
N ALA A 71 14.78 14.28 1.19
CA ALA A 71 16.10 14.66 0.75
C ALA A 71 16.32 14.33 -0.75
N PRO A 72 16.84 15.26 -1.56
CA PRO A 72 16.90 15.12 -3.01
C PRO A 72 17.59 13.83 -3.49
N GLU A 73 18.60 13.37 -2.77
CA GLU A 73 19.33 12.13 -3.09
C GLU A 73 18.44 10.88 -2.89
N ILE A 74 17.61 10.89 -1.86
CA ILE A 74 16.65 9.82 -1.59
C ILE A 74 15.52 9.86 -2.63
N ALA A 75 14.96 11.05 -2.89
CA ALA A 75 13.90 11.25 -3.88
C ALA A 75 14.33 10.75 -5.27
N LYS A 76 15.54 11.08 -5.72
CA LYS A 76 16.09 10.63 -7.00
C LYS A 76 16.20 9.10 -7.12
N LYS A 77 16.48 8.41 -6.02
CA LYS A 77 16.51 6.94 -6.00
C LYS A 77 15.12 6.34 -5.93
N ALA A 78 14.25 6.93 -5.12
CA ALA A 78 12.90 6.44 -4.87
C ALA A 78 11.95 6.59 -6.07
N VAL A 79 12.19 7.56 -6.95
CA VAL A 79 11.36 7.77 -8.15
C VAL A 79 11.54 6.67 -9.20
N LYS A 80 12.72 6.05 -9.28
CA LYS A 80 13.03 5.04 -10.31
C LYS A 80 12.07 3.84 -10.33
N PRO A 81 11.76 3.18 -9.20
CA PRO A 81 10.79 2.08 -9.21
C PRO A 81 9.38 2.55 -9.57
N ILE A 82 9.01 3.79 -9.22
CA ILE A 82 7.71 4.38 -9.59
C ILE A 82 7.63 4.58 -11.11
N GLU A 83 8.68 5.16 -11.71
CA GLU A 83 8.78 5.33 -13.16
C GLU A 83 8.72 3.99 -13.89
N LYS A 84 9.41 2.97 -13.34
CA LYS A 84 9.38 1.61 -13.90
C LYS A 84 7.97 1.03 -13.84
N MET A 85 7.29 1.16 -12.72
CA MET A 85 5.90 0.71 -12.54
C MET A 85 4.98 1.37 -13.58
N LEU A 86 5.04 2.68 -13.71
CA LEU A 86 4.23 3.45 -14.67
C LEU A 86 4.53 3.07 -16.13
N SER A 87 5.76 2.67 -16.43
CA SER A 87 6.13 2.22 -17.78
C SER A 87 5.58 0.85 -18.15
N LEU A 88 5.06 0.10 -17.19
CA LEU A 88 4.49 -1.24 -17.36
C LEU A 88 2.95 -1.23 -17.37
N SER A 89 2.35 -0.08 -17.10
CA SER A 89 0.88 0.11 -17.03
C SER A 89 0.27 0.36 -18.40
#